data_2f6ac451b29d3bdbd943bf1c24ff593f
#
_entry.id   2f6ac451b29d3bdbd943bf1c24ff593f
#
_cell.length_a   1.000
_cell.length_b   1.000
_cell.length_c   1.000
_cell.angle_alpha   90.00
_cell.angle_beta   90.00
_cell.angle_gamma   90.00
#
_symmetry.space_group_name_H-M   'P 1'
#
loop_
_entity.id
_entity.type
_entity.pdbx_description
1 polymer ?
#
loop_
_entity_poly.entity_id
_entity_poly.type
_entity_poly.pdbx_seq_one_letter_code
_entity_poly.pdbx_strand_id
1 'polypeptide(L)'
;MIRMTLLNKHLIHRNVTFRDADDALKSMATAMVENQYVKPTFVDAVIRREHKFPTGLPTGGIMVAIPHADWTNVNRGTISVATLEKPVLFKNMGNPEEDLAVRLIFMLAVSEPHAEVNLLRDLMGIVQNQATLQGLLDAPTDLDLFKRLEDMFQDIVVDKEKKEETSK
;
A
#
# COMPACT_ATOMS: atom_id res chain seq x y z
N MET A 1 14.18 4.80 13.82
CA MET A 1 15.06 4.66 12.65
C MET A 1 14.47 3.76 11.56
N ILE A 2 13.97 2.56 11.90
CA ILE A 2 13.34 1.67 10.93
C ILE A 2 12.15 2.34 10.21
N ARG A 3 11.34 3.10 10.93
CA ARG A 3 10.19 3.80 10.34
C ARG A 3 10.57 4.83 9.27
N MET A 4 11.80 5.34 9.31
CA MET A 4 12.29 6.26 8.28
C MET A 4 12.55 5.55 6.95
N THR A 5 12.75 4.24 6.98
CA THR A 5 13.02 3.45 5.78
C THR A 5 11.76 2.86 5.15
N LEU A 6 10.63 2.83 5.89
CA LEU A 6 9.38 2.24 5.37
C LEU A 6 8.73 3.14 4.32
N LEU A 7 8.75 4.44 4.53
CA LEU A 7 8.13 5.41 3.62
C LEU A 7 9.18 6.20 2.86
N ASN A 8 8.93 6.41 1.58
CA ASN A 8 9.76 7.24 0.71
C ASN A 8 8.86 8.24 -0.01
N LYS A 9 9.18 9.53 0.09
CA LYS A 9 8.35 10.58 -0.51
C LYS A 9 8.15 10.44 -2.02
N HIS A 10 9.09 9.79 -2.70
CA HIS A 10 8.98 9.55 -4.14
C HIS A 10 7.97 8.45 -4.49
N LEU A 11 7.49 7.72 -3.49
CA LEU A 11 6.49 6.66 -3.66
C LEU A 11 5.13 7.05 -3.08
N ILE A 12 4.96 8.32 -2.71
CA ILE A 12 3.69 8.85 -2.22
C ILE A 12 3.08 9.71 -3.33
N HIS A 13 1.93 9.28 -3.82
CA HIS A 13 1.26 9.90 -4.96
C HIS A 13 -0.06 10.53 -4.50
N ARG A 14 -0.07 11.84 -4.37
CA ARG A 14 -1.22 12.56 -3.84
C ARG A 14 -2.16 13.02 -4.96
N ASN A 15 -3.43 12.70 -4.80
CA ASN A 15 -4.51 13.23 -5.66
C ASN A 15 -4.26 12.96 -7.15
N VAL A 16 -3.88 11.71 -7.45
CA VAL A 16 -3.57 11.29 -8.82
C VAL A 16 -4.76 10.62 -9.49
N THR A 17 -4.70 10.50 -10.80
CA THR A 17 -5.75 9.89 -11.62
C THR A 17 -5.16 8.72 -12.41
N PHE A 18 -5.83 7.58 -12.36
CA PHE A 18 -5.47 6.39 -13.15
C PHE A 18 -6.70 5.97 -13.98
N ARG A 19 -6.45 5.37 -15.14
CA ARG A 19 -7.53 4.91 -16.02
C ARG A 19 -8.28 3.71 -15.46
N ASP A 20 -7.53 2.77 -14.87
CA ASP A 20 -8.07 1.53 -14.31
C ASP A 20 -7.07 0.93 -13.33
N ALA A 21 -7.39 -0.22 -12.75
CA ALA A 21 -6.54 -0.87 -11.78
C ALA A 21 -5.17 -1.25 -12.37
N ASP A 22 -5.14 -1.79 -13.57
CA ASP A 22 -3.87 -2.18 -14.20
C ASP A 22 -2.96 -0.97 -14.44
N ASP A 23 -3.53 0.15 -14.85
CA ASP A 23 -2.78 1.41 -15.01
C ASP A 23 -2.19 1.86 -13.67
N ALA A 24 -2.98 1.82 -12.61
CA ALA A 24 -2.53 2.17 -11.27
C ALA A 24 -1.39 1.26 -10.81
N LEU A 25 -1.56 -0.04 -10.96
CA LEU A 25 -0.57 -1.04 -10.54
C LEU A 25 0.75 -0.85 -11.30
N LYS A 26 0.67 -0.70 -12.61
CA LYS A 26 1.86 -0.50 -13.45
C LYS A 26 2.59 0.77 -13.06
N SER A 27 1.86 1.87 -12.91
CA SER A 27 2.44 3.17 -12.59
C SER A 27 3.14 3.18 -11.23
N MET A 28 2.46 2.68 -10.18
CA MET A 28 3.01 2.63 -8.84
C MET A 28 4.20 1.67 -8.74
N ALA A 29 4.07 0.48 -9.35
CA ALA A 29 5.14 -0.51 -9.35
C ALA A 29 6.38 -0.02 -10.10
N THR A 30 6.20 0.68 -11.22
CA THR A 30 7.31 1.24 -11.99
C THR A 30 8.10 2.26 -11.16
N ALA A 31 7.41 3.10 -10.39
CA ALA A 31 8.07 4.05 -9.48
C ALA A 31 8.91 3.30 -8.43
N MET A 32 8.43 2.17 -7.93
CA MET A 32 9.18 1.35 -6.99
C MET A 32 10.43 0.74 -7.63
N VAL A 33 10.35 0.33 -8.91
CA VAL A 33 11.51 -0.16 -9.66
C VAL A 33 12.55 0.95 -9.83
N GLU A 34 12.10 2.12 -10.25
CA GLU A 34 12.97 3.28 -10.50
C GLU A 34 13.69 3.72 -9.23
N ASN A 35 13.09 3.54 -8.08
CA ASN A 35 13.69 3.87 -6.78
C ASN A 35 14.38 2.67 -6.13
N GLN A 36 14.55 1.56 -6.86
CA GLN A 36 15.35 0.39 -6.48
C GLN A 36 14.82 -0.40 -5.28
N TYR A 37 13.54 -0.27 -4.97
CA TYR A 37 12.91 -1.06 -3.90
C TYR A 37 12.52 -2.45 -4.37
N VAL A 38 12.17 -2.59 -5.64
CA VAL A 38 11.73 -3.87 -6.19
C VAL A 38 12.47 -4.16 -7.49
N LYS A 39 12.46 -5.44 -7.86
CA LYS A 39 13.02 -5.89 -9.13
C LYS A 39 12.05 -5.56 -10.27
N PRO A 40 12.53 -5.43 -11.53
CA PRO A 40 11.62 -5.21 -12.66
C PRO A 40 10.51 -6.25 -12.77
N THR A 41 10.74 -7.47 -12.31
CA THR A 41 9.73 -8.55 -12.30
C THR A 41 8.53 -8.25 -11.42
N PHE A 42 8.65 -7.32 -10.47
CA PHE A 42 7.55 -6.96 -9.58
C PHE A 42 6.36 -6.39 -10.33
N VAL A 43 6.60 -5.62 -11.40
CA VAL A 43 5.51 -4.97 -12.15
C VAL A 43 4.52 -6.00 -12.68
N ASP A 44 5.00 -6.98 -13.44
CA ASP A 44 4.12 -8.03 -13.97
C ASP A 44 3.57 -8.93 -12.87
N ALA A 45 4.37 -9.19 -11.83
CA ALA A 45 3.96 -10.05 -10.73
C ALA A 45 2.77 -9.46 -9.95
N VAL A 46 2.81 -8.15 -9.64
CA VAL A 46 1.73 -7.53 -8.88
C VAL A 46 0.44 -7.46 -9.70
N ILE A 47 0.54 -7.20 -11.00
CA ILE A 47 -0.62 -7.15 -11.89
C ILE A 47 -1.26 -8.54 -11.98
N ARG A 48 -0.47 -9.58 -12.24
CA ARG A 48 -0.97 -10.96 -12.31
C ARG A 48 -1.59 -11.42 -11.01
N ARG A 49 -0.96 -11.08 -9.88
CA ARG A 49 -1.49 -11.46 -8.57
C ARG A 49 -2.82 -10.78 -8.30
N GLU A 50 -2.93 -9.50 -8.64
CA GLU A 50 -4.17 -8.75 -8.42
C GLU A 50 -5.33 -9.36 -9.23
N HIS A 51 -5.07 -9.81 -10.46
CA HIS A 51 -6.08 -10.47 -11.28
C HIS A 51 -6.54 -11.80 -10.67
N LYS A 52 -5.63 -12.52 -10.03
CA LYS A 52 -5.93 -13.83 -9.45
C LYS A 52 -6.47 -13.74 -8.03
N PHE A 53 -5.87 -12.86 -7.23
CA PHE A 53 -6.21 -12.66 -5.83
C PHE A 53 -6.43 -11.17 -5.58
N PRO A 54 -7.64 -10.66 -5.82
CA PRO A 54 -7.92 -9.24 -5.66
C PRO A 54 -7.69 -8.74 -4.24
N THR A 55 -7.33 -7.46 -4.11
CA THR A 55 -7.02 -6.87 -2.81
C THR A 55 -7.90 -5.68 -2.44
N GLY A 56 -9.00 -5.46 -3.14
CA GLY A 56 -9.97 -4.44 -2.75
C GLY A 56 -10.61 -4.78 -1.42
N LEU A 57 -10.63 -3.82 -0.49
CA LEU A 57 -11.20 -4.00 0.86
C LEU A 57 -12.44 -3.14 1.03
N PRO A 58 -13.60 -3.76 1.32
CA PRO A 58 -14.82 -3.02 1.65
C PRO A 58 -14.77 -2.57 3.11
N THR A 59 -14.36 -1.33 3.34
CA THR A 59 -14.19 -0.79 4.68
C THR A 59 -15.47 -0.20 5.28
N GLY A 60 -16.58 -0.25 4.54
CA GLY A 60 -17.83 0.38 4.95
C GLY A 60 -17.93 1.86 4.64
N GLY A 61 -16.89 2.47 4.08
CA GLY A 61 -16.84 3.87 3.68
C GLY A 61 -15.85 4.05 2.54
N ILE A 62 -14.69 4.65 2.83
CA ILE A 62 -13.63 4.83 1.84
C ILE A 62 -13.00 3.48 1.53
N MET A 63 -13.15 3.03 0.28
CA MET A 63 -12.63 1.74 -0.15
C MET A 63 -11.13 1.82 -0.42
N VAL A 64 -10.42 0.74 -0.11
CA VAL A 64 -8.96 0.67 -0.15
C VAL A 64 -8.54 -0.55 -0.96
N ALA A 65 -7.39 -0.49 -1.63
CA ALA A 65 -6.75 -1.66 -2.22
C ALA A 65 -5.35 -1.81 -1.62
N ILE A 66 -4.91 -3.05 -1.43
CA ILE A 66 -3.59 -3.35 -0.87
C ILE A 66 -2.82 -4.33 -1.77
N PRO A 67 -2.53 -3.92 -3.02
CA PRO A 67 -1.83 -4.80 -3.96
C PRO A 67 -0.41 -5.12 -3.48
N HIS A 68 0.04 -6.33 -3.78
CA HIS A 68 1.38 -6.79 -3.44
C HIS A 68 1.75 -7.99 -4.32
N ALA A 69 3.02 -8.38 -4.26
CA ALA A 69 3.51 -9.56 -4.99
C ALA A 69 4.46 -10.32 -4.08
N ASP A 70 4.90 -11.50 -4.54
CA ASP A 70 5.77 -12.35 -3.76
C ASP A 70 7.07 -11.64 -3.39
N TRP A 71 7.55 -11.90 -2.18
CA TRP A 71 8.75 -11.26 -1.61
C TRP A 71 10.00 -11.44 -2.47
N THR A 72 10.05 -12.50 -3.30
CA THR A 72 11.20 -12.76 -4.19
C THR A 72 11.43 -11.65 -5.22
N ASN A 73 10.42 -10.79 -5.45
CA ASN A 73 10.50 -9.65 -6.38
C ASN A 73 10.97 -8.37 -5.68
N VAL A 74 11.30 -8.43 -4.39
CA VAL A 74 11.55 -7.24 -3.57
C VAL A 74 13.01 -7.18 -3.12
N ASN A 75 13.63 -6.01 -3.27
CA ASN A 75 14.99 -5.75 -2.78
C ASN A 75 14.97 -5.17 -1.36
N ARG A 76 14.06 -4.22 -1.11
CA ARG A 76 13.90 -3.56 0.20
C ARG A 76 12.44 -3.34 0.46
N GLY A 77 12.03 -3.52 1.73
CA GLY A 77 10.64 -3.29 2.13
C GLY A 77 10.24 -1.82 2.06
N THR A 78 9.04 -1.54 1.57
CA THR A 78 8.46 -0.21 1.56
C THR A 78 6.96 -0.31 1.28
N ILE A 79 6.27 0.81 1.45
CA ILE A 79 4.86 0.95 1.09
C ILE A 79 4.73 2.17 0.17
N SER A 80 4.15 1.96 -1.00
CA SER A 80 3.78 3.06 -1.90
C SER A 80 2.30 3.37 -1.67
N VAL A 81 1.96 4.65 -1.61
CA VAL A 81 0.59 5.07 -1.34
C VAL A 81 0.11 6.04 -2.42
N ALA A 82 -1.12 5.83 -2.88
CA ALA A 82 -1.77 6.76 -3.79
C ALA A 82 -3.13 7.17 -3.22
N THR A 83 -3.38 8.48 -3.14
CA THR A 83 -4.73 9.00 -2.95
C THR A 83 -5.25 9.37 -4.33
N LEU A 84 -6.50 9.00 -4.62
CA LEU A 84 -7.05 9.11 -5.97
C LEU A 84 -8.05 10.26 -6.06
N GLU A 85 -7.89 11.10 -7.08
CA GLU A 85 -8.85 12.16 -7.38
C GLU A 85 -10.19 11.54 -7.79
N LYS A 86 -10.12 10.48 -8.59
CA LYS A 86 -11.30 9.74 -9.05
C LYS A 86 -11.16 8.28 -8.63
N PRO A 87 -12.24 7.63 -8.20
CA PRO A 87 -12.18 6.22 -7.83
C PRO A 87 -11.72 5.34 -8.99
N VAL A 88 -11.03 4.27 -8.64
CA VAL A 88 -10.64 3.23 -9.59
C VAL A 88 -11.24 1.92 -9.11
N LEU A 89 -11.81 1.14 -10.02
CA LEU A 89 -12.45 -0.12 -9.66
C LEU A 89 -11.41 -1.21 -9.44
N PHE A 90 -11.45 -1.79 -8.24
CA PHE A 90 -10.71 -3.00 -7.88
C PHE A 90 -11.71 -4.07 -7.47
N LYS A 91 -11.39 -5.33 -7.73
CA LYS A 91 -12.25 -6.42 -7.27
C LYS A 91 -12.12 -6.60 -5.76
N ASN A 92 -13.24 -6.97 -5.13
CA ASN A 92 -13.31 -7.21 -3.69
C ASN A 92 -12.53 -8.49 -3.33
N MET A 93 -11.67 -8.39 -2.33
CA MET A 93 -10.89 -9.53 -1.82
C MET A 93 -11.77 -10.71 -1.40
N GLY A 94 -12.91 -10.43 -0.79
CA GLY A 94 -13.83 -11.45 -0.29
C GLY A 94 -14.87 -11.91 -1.31
N ASN A 95 -15.01 -11.19 -2.43
CA ASN A 95 -15.94 -11.53 -3.50
C ASN A 95 -15.39 -11.01 -4.84
N PRO A 96 -14.61 -11.83 -5.55
CA PRO A 96 -13.90 -11.37 -6.77
C PRO A 96 -14.81 -10.93 -7.91
N GLU A 97 -16.12 -11.17 -7.82
CA GLU A 97 -17.07 -10.70 -8.82
C GLU A 97 -17.56 -9.28 -8.57
N GLU A 98 -17.30 -8.75 -7.35
CA GLU A 98 -17.76 -7.42 -6.98
C GLU A 98 -16.68 -6.37 -7.20
N ASP A 99 -17.04 -5.27 -7.89
CA ASP A 99 -16.15 -4.12 -8.07
C ASP A 99 -16.33 -3.15 -6.90
N LEU A 100 -15.21 -2.64 -6.39
CA LEU A 100 -15.17 -1.60 -5.37
C LEU A 100 -14.58 -0.33 -5.95
N ALA A 101 -15.21 0.82 -5.68
CA ALA A 101 -14.71 2.13 -6.08
C ALA A 101 -13.63 2.59 -5.10
N VAL A 102 -12.37 2.25 -5.39
CA VAL A 102 -11.24 2.49 -4.49
C VAL A 102 -10.73 3.92 -4.61
N ARG A 103 -10.47 4.55 -3.47
CA ARG A 103 -9.91 5.92 -3.39
C ARG A 103 -8.49 5.94 -2.80
N LEU A 104 -8.05 4.88 -2.16
CA LEU A 104 -6.71 4.76 -1.56
C LEU A 104 -6.08 3.44 -1.95
N ILE A 105 -4.83 3.50 -2.42
CA ILE A 105 -4.07 2.30 -2.75
C ILE A 105 -2.81 2.27 -1.89
N PHE A 106 -2.61 1.16 -1.18
CA PHE A 106 -1.38 0.89 -0.43
C PHE A 106 -0.68 -0.29 -1.10
N MET A 107 0.33 -0.02 -1.92
CA MET A 107 1.09 -1.07 -2.60
C MET A 107 2.25 -1.49 -1.71
N LEU A 108 2.25 -2.76 -1.32
CA LEU A 108 3.21 -3.30 -0.36
C LEU A 108 4.36 -4.01 -1.06
N ALA A 109 5.58 -3.69 -0.65
CA ALA A 109 6.77 -4.41 -1.03
C ALA A 109 7.43 -4.90 0.25
N VAL A 110 7.47 -6.21 0.46
CA VAL A 110 8.01 -6.82 1.68
C VAL A 110 9.02 -7.86 1.27
N SER A 111 10.21 -7.82 1.88
CA SER A 111 11.33 -8.66 1.49
C SER A 111 11.39 -10.03 2.20
N GLU A 112 10.45 -10.29 3.11
CA GLU A 112 10.39 -11.53 3.88
C GLU A 112 8.95 -12.02 4.01
N PRO A 113 8.68 -13.34 3.84
CA PRO A 113 7.30 -13.85 3.86
C PRO A 113 6.56 -13.63 5.18
N HIS A 114 7.23 -13.73 6.32
CA HIS A 114 6.57 -13.53 7.62
C HIS A 114 6.21 -12.07 7.87
N ALA A 115 7.07 -11.15 7.41
CA ALA A 115 6.80 -9.72 7.53
C ALA A 115 5.59 -9.30 6.71
N GLU A 116 5.38 -9.94 5.55
CA GLU A 116 4.22 -9.67 4.68
C GLU A 116 2.90 -9.95 5.39
N VAL A 117 2.77 -11.11 6.03
CA VAL A 117 1.55 -11.50 6.74
C VAL A 117 1.25 -10.52 7.88
N ASN A 118 2.28 -10.16 8.65
CA ASN A 118 2.13 -9.24 9.78
C ASN A 118 1.74 -7.84 9.31
N LEU A 119 2.39 -7.35 8.25
CA LEU A 119 2.11 -6.02 7.71
C LEU A 119 0.68 -5.93 7.16
N LEU A 120 0.24 -6.97 6.43
CA LEU A 120 -1.12 -7.03 5.91
C LEU A 120 -2.16 -6.98 7.04
N ARG A 121 -1.96 -7.78 8.09
CA ARG A 121 -2.87 -7.81 9.23
C ARG A 121 -2.96 -6.45 9.92
N ASP A 122 -1.80 -5.84 10.18
CA ASP A 122 -1.73 -4.55 10.85
C ASP A 122 -2.39 -3.45 10.00
N LEU A 123 -2.11 -3.46 8.71
CA LEU A 123 -2.69 -2.49 7.78
C LEU A 123 -4.21 -2.66 7.68
N MET A 124 -4.69 -3.90 7.59
CA MET A 124 -6.13 -4.16 7.53
C MET A 124 -6.86 -3.64 8.76
N GLY A 125 -6.22 -3.68 9.92
CA GLY A 125 -6.79 -3.09 11.14
C GLY A 125 -6.85 -1.57 11.08
N ILE A 126 -5.79 -0.93 10.58
CA ILE A 126 -5.71 0.53 10.49
C ILE A 126 -6.71 1.10 9.49
N VAL A 127 -6.91 0.44 8.35
CA VAL A 127 -7.80 0.95 7.30
C VAL A 127 -9.29 0.83 7.65
N GLN A 128 -9.62 0.23 8.78
CA GLN A 128 -11.00 0.26 9.28
C GLN A 128 -11.36 1.63 9.90
N ASN A 129 -10.38 2.46 10.20
CA ASN A 129 -10.63 3.79 10.78
C ASN A 129 -10.91 4.81 9.67
N GLN A 130 -12.19 5.09 9.45
CA GLN A 130 -12.63 6.00 8.38
C GLN A 130 -12.11 7.42 8.56
N ALA A 131 -11.99 7.90 9.80
CA ALA A 131 -11.45 9.24 10.05
C ALA A 131 -9.99 9.34 9.59
N THR A 132 -9.20 8.31 9.83
CA THR A 132 -7.80 8.25 9.36
C THR A 132 -7.75 8.29 7.84
N LEU A 133 -8.56 7.48 7.17
CA LEU A 133 -8.59 7.43 5.70
C LEU A 133 -9.04 8.77 5.10
N GLN A 134 -10.07 9.39 5.69
CA GLN A 134 -10.54 10.70 5.24
C GLN A 134 -9.44 11.74 5.41
N GLY A 135 -8.68 11.68 6.51
CA GLY A 135 -7.55 12.58 6.72
C GLY A 135 -6.48 12.47 5.66
N LEU A 136 -6.24 11.27 5.14
CA LEU A 136 -5.29 11.08 4.05
C LEU A 136 -5.81 11.70 2.76
N LEU A 137 -7.09 11.51 2.44
CA LEU A 137 -7.70 12.10 1.25
C LEU A 137 -7.72 13.62 1.29
N ASP A 138 -7.89 14.19 2.49
CA ASP A 138 -8.02 15.63 2.70
C ASP A 138 -6.68 16.35 2.83
N ALA A 139 -5.55 15.64 2.82
CA ALA A 139 -4.23 16.26 2.95
C ALA A 139 -4.01 17.30 1.84
N PRO A 140 -3.78 18.58 2.20
CA PRO A 140 -3.72 19.65 1.20
C PRO A 140 -2.42 19.72 0.42
N THR A 141 -1.35 19.10 0.93
CA THR A 141 -0.04 19.09 0.28
C THR A 141 0.59 17.71 0.35
N ASP A 142 1.61 17.48 -0.47
CA ASP A 142 2.37 16.23 -0.43
C ASP A 142 3.04 16.02 0.93
N LEU A 143 3.56 17.09 1.52
CA LEU A 143 4.20 17.02 2.84
C LEU A 143 3.20 16.64 3.93
N ASP A 144 2.00 17.22 3.90
CA ASP A 144 0.95 16.88 4.87
C ASP A 144 0.54 15.41 4.75
N LEU A 145 0.39 14.92 3.52
CA LEU A 145 0.06 13.52 3.29
C LEU A 145 1.17 12.61 3.86
N PHE A 146 2.42 12.94 3.56
CA PHE A 146 3.57 12.17 4.06
C PHE A 146 3.57 12.10 5.59
N LYS A 147 3.36 13.23 6.25
CA LYS A 147 3.34 13.28 7.73
C LYS A 147 2.19 12.46 8.31
N ARG A 148 1.01 12.52 7.69
CA ARG A 148 -0.15 11.75 8.14
C ARG A 148 0.08 10.26 7.97
N LEU A 149 0.77 9.86 6.89
CA LEU A 149 1.16 8.46 6.68
C LEU A 149 2.21 8.00 7.70
N GLU A 150 3.17 8.84 8.03
CA GLU A 150 4.15 8.51 9.08
C GLU A 150 3.44 8.22 10.40
N ASP A 151 2.51 9.07 10.80
CA ASP A 151 1.73 8.87 12.02
C ASP A 151 0.92 7.59 11.96
N MET A 152 0.27 7.32 10.84
CA MET A 152 -0.54 6.12 10.63
C MET A 152 0.27 4.84 10.76
N PHE A 153 1.50 4.82 10.23
CA PHE A 153 2.35 3.64 10.24
C PHE A 153 3.27 3.54 11.45
N GLN A 154 3.22 4.49 12.36
CA GLN A 154 4.12 4.53 13.52
C GLN A 154 4.02 3.28 14.38
N ASP A 155 2.81 2.81 14.67
CA ASP A 155 2.60 1.65 15.51
C ASP A 155 3.12 0.37 14.86
N ILE A 156 2.98 0.23 13.55
CA ILE A 156 3.49 -0.93 12.81
C ILE A 156 5.00 -1.02 12.93
N VAL A 157 5.70 0.11 12.75
CA VAL A 157 7.16 0.18 12.82
C VAL A 157 7.65 -0.10 14.24
N VAL A 158 6.98 0.49 15.24
CA VAL A 158 7.34 0.28 16.66
C VAL A 158 7.22 -1.20 17.04
N ASP A 159 6.15 -1.87 16.65
CA ASP A 159 5.97 -3.28 16.93
C ASP A 159 7.05 -4.13 16.29
N LYS A 160 7.46 -3.79 15.07
CA LYS A 160 8.54 -4.48 14.37
C LYS A 160 9.87 -4.29 15.09
N GLU A 161 10.17 -3.08 15.55
CA GLU A 161 11.38 -2.79 16.33
C GLU A 161 11.40 -3.60 17.63
N LYS A 162 10.29 -3.66 18.35
CA LYS A 162 10.19 -4.43 19.58
C LYS A 162 10.46 -5.92 19.34
N LYS A 163 9.94 -6.48 18.24
CA LYS A 163 10.17 -7.87 17.89
C LYS A 163 11.64 -8.13 17.59
N GLU A 164 12.30 -7.22 16.91
CA GLU A 164 13.73 -7.34 16.61
C GLU A 164 14.57 -7.28 17.88
N GLU A 165 14.23 -6.41 18.83
CA GLU A 165 14.92 -6.30 20.10
C GLU A 165 14.78 -7.57 20.94
N THR A 166 13.60 -8.16 20.98
CA THR A 166 13.35 -9.35 21.77
C THR A 166 13.94 -10.62 21.17
N SER A 167 14.23 -10.62 19.87
CA SER A 167 14.83 -11.76 19.19
C SER A 167 16.36 -11.85 19.39
N LYS A 168 16.95 -10.83 19.98
CA LYS A 168 18.37 -10.79 20.29
C LYS A 168 18.60 -11.33 21.71
#